data_489ccf84c71927568ebfd796ec42e860
#
_entry.id   489ccf84c71927568ebfd796ec42e860
#
_cell.length_a   1.000
_cell.length_b   1.000
_cell.length_c   1.000
_cell.angle_alpha   90.00
_cell.angle_beta   90.00
_cell.angle_gamma   90.00
#
_symmetry.space_group_name_H-M   'P 1'
#
loop_
_entity.id
_entity.type
_entity.pdbx_description
1 polymer ?
#
loop_
_entity_poly.entity_id
_entity_poly.type
_entity_poly.pdbx_seq_one_letter_code
_entity_poly.pdbx_strand_id
1 'polypeptide(L)'
;MSKHILLTGASGLIGRHLTRLLLVQGYEVSHLSRRPGKNPRVKTFLWDIPKGEIDGACVDGVDTIIHLAGAGVADGHWTKKRKKEIIDSRTKSIRLIYDLLRKKNHRVKSVISASATGYYGDSGDALLTEDSPAGNDFLAEVCVKWEAAVEEGDELSLRIVKFRTGVVLDKKGGALPQLALPVKLAIGSPLGSGKQWVSWIHWHDVVKLYFYAVTNTKLSGTFNMVAPNPATNKQLTQAVAKQLHRPLWAPKVPKLVMELLFGEMSLAVLESTKASSQKIEDAGFKFDYPELAGALKEIYG
;
A
#
# COMPACT_ATOMS: atom_id res chain seq x y z
N MET A 1 19.31 -22.30 7.52
CA MET A 1 19.73 -20.88 7.65
C MET A 1 18.49 -20.02 7.68
N SER A 2 18.38 -19.09 8.63
CA SER A 2 17.27 -18.14 8.73
C SER A 2 17.30 -17.23 7.47
N LYS A 3 16.14 -17.03 6.81
CA LYS A 3 16.05 -16.14 5.67
C LYS A 3 16.08 -14.71 6.17
N HIS A 4 16.90 -13.85 5.54
CA HIS A 4 17.07 -12.46 5.91
C HIS A 4 16.29 -11.54 4.96
N ILE A 5 15.47 -10.65 5.53
CA ILE A 5 14.61 -9.73 4.81
C ILE A 5 15.03 -8.29 5.09
N LEU A 6 15.34 -7.55 4.05
CA LEU A 6 15.51 -6.10 4.10
C LEU A 6 14.17 -5.40 3.83
N LEU A 7 13.70 -4.61 4.77
CA LEU A 7 12.43 -3.89 4.68
C LEU A 7 12.65 -2.38 4.59
N THR A 8 12.15 -1.74 3.55
CA THR A 8 12.06 -0.27 3.47
C THR A 8 10.68 0.20 3.90
N GLY A 9 10.54 1.44 4.34
CA GLY A 9 9.24 1.96 4.80
C GLY A 9 8.72 1.30 6.09
N ALA A 10 9.59 0.68 6.87
CA ALA A 10 9.27 -0.10 8.07
C ALA A 10 8.56 0.70 9.17
N SER A 11 8.72 2.02 9.22
CA SER A 11 8.01 2.90 10.18
C SER A 11 6.55 3.17 9.82
N GLY A 12 6.14 2.85 8.59
CA GLY A 12 4.77 2.99 8.11
C GLY A 12 3.79 1.98 8.71
N LEU A 13 2.50 2.12 8.37
CA LEU A 13 1.43 1.25 8.84
C LEU A 13 1.73 -0.24 8.57
N ILE A 14 1.90 -0.59 7.31
CA ILE A 14 2.16 -1.96 6.87
C ILE A 14 3.52 -2.45 7.42
N GLY A 15 4.56 -1.61 7.32
CA GLY A 15 5.92 -2.00 7.70
C GLY A 15 6.07 -2.42 9.17
N ARG A 16 5.36 -1.76 10.09
CA ARG A 16 5.38 -2.11 11.52
C ARG A 16 4.75 -3.48 11.79
N HIS A 17 3.59 -3.74 11.21
CA HIS A 17 2.90 -5.02 11.36
C HIS A 17 3.71 -6.15 10.72
N LEU A 18 4.23 -5.91 9.52
CA LEU A 18 5.02 -6.90 8.79
C LEU A 18 6.34 -7.23 9.50
N THR A 19 7.05 -6.23 10.02
CA THR A 19 8.26 -6.45 10.84
C THR A 19 7.95 -7.38 12.01
N ARG A 20 6.84 -7.13 12.72
CA ARG A 20 6.44 -7.97 13.87
C ARG A 20 6.15 -9.41 13.43
N LEU A 21 5.37 -9.60 12.36
CA LEU A 21 5.06 -10.94 11.84
C LEU A 21 6.33 -11.69 11.45
N LEU A 22 7.21 -11.09 10.68
CA LEU A 22 8.44 -11.71 10.20
C LEU A 22 9.35 -12.16 11.36
N LEU A 23 9.51 -11.31 12.39
CA LEU A 23 10.28 -11.67 13.59
C LEU A 23 9.67 -12.84 14.36
N VAL A 24 8.32 -12.88 14.49
CA VAL A 24 7.61 -13.99 15.14
C VAL A 24 7.76 -15.30 14.35
N GLN A 25 7.83 -15.19 13.02
CA GLN A 25 8.06 -16.33 12.13
C GLN A 25 9.53 -16.76 12.01
N GLY A 26 10.42 -16.16 12.82
CA GLY A 26 11.84 -16.55 12.90
C GLY A 26 12.71 -16.03 11.76
N TYR A 27 12.25 -15.01 11.00
CA TYR A 27 13.08 -14.35 9.99
C TYR A 27 14.04 -13.35 10.64
N GLU A 28 15.24 -13.24 10.07
CA GLU A 28 16.09 -12.11 10.32
C GLU A 28 15.53 -10.91 9.54
N VAL A 29 15.36 -9.76 10.21
CA VAL A 29 14.81 -8.56 9.59
C VAL A 29 15.76 -7.40 9.81
N SER A 30 16.09 -6.70 8.73
CA SER A 30 16.76 -5.41 8.79
C SER A 30 15.93 -4.32 8.10
N HIS A 31 16.10 -3.09 8.55
CA HIS A 31 15.43 -1.94 7.98
C HIS A 31 16.40 -1.06 7.21
N LEU A 32 15.93 -0.50 6.10
CA LEU A 32 16.60 0.59 5.41
C LEU A 32 15.75 1.86 5.58
N SER A 33 16.28 2.86 6.26
CA SER A 33 15.52 4.01 6.76
C SER A 33 16.33 5.31 6.68
N ARG A 34 15.63 6.45 6.67
CA ARG A 34 16.25 7.80 6.74
C ARG A 34 16.71 8.17 8.16
N ARG A 35 16.30 7.42 9.17
CA ARG A 35 16.60 7.67 10.59
C ARG A 35 16.93 6.36 11.29
N PRO A 36 17.74 6.39 12.34
CA PRO A 36 18.00 5.21 13.16
C PRO A 36 16.73 4.57 13.69
N GLY A 37 16.71 3.24 13.73
CA GLY A 37 15.60 2.46 14.28
C GLY A 37 15.59 2.49 15.81
N LYS A 38 14.39 2.25 16.38
CA LYS A 38 14.20 2.17 17.84
C LYS A 38 14.08 0.72 18.35
N ASN A 39 13.93 -0.24 17.46
CA ASN A 39 13.76 -1.65 17.83
C ASN A 39 15.14 -2.34 17.93
N PRO A 40 15.59 -2.76 19.12
CA PRO A 40 16.91 -3.38 19.28
C PRO A 40 17.05 -4.75 18.60
N ARG A 41 15.92 -5.39 18.24
CA ARG A 41 15.92 -6.69 17.53
C ARG A 41 16.11 -6.55 16.02
N VAL A 42 16.15 -5.30 15.50
CA VAL A 42 16.18 -5.05 14.06
C VAL A 42 17.31 -4.09 13.75
N LYS A 43 18.29 -4.57 13.01
CA LYS A 43 19.37 -3.71 12.52
C LYS A 43 18.80 -2.71 11.52
N THR A 44 19.14 -1.44 11.70
CA THR A 44 18.70 -0.37 10.81
C THR A 44 19.89 0.23 10.11
N PHE A 45 19.88 0.19 8.79
CA PHE A 45 20.81 0.83 7.89
C PHE A 45 20.23 2.17 7.42
N LEU A 46 21.09 3.11 7.12
CA LEU A 46 20.69 4.45 6.73
C LEU A 46 20.82 4.69 5.24
N TRP A 47 19.94 5.50 4.70
CA TRP A 47 20.03 6.06 3.36
C TRP A 47 19.56 7.52 3.32
N ASP A 48 20.07 8.23 2.29
CA ASP A 48 19.61 9.57 1.90
C ASP A 48 19.30 9.55 0.39
N ILE A 49 18.01 9.31 0.07
CA ILE A 49 17.55 9.16 -1.32
C ILE A 49 17.86 10.41 -2.16
N PRO A 50 17.59 11.65 -1.69
CA PRO A 50 17.97 12.87 -2.39
C PRO A 50 19.45 12.97 -2.74
N LYS A 51 20.34 12.52 -1.85
CA LYS A 51 21.79 12.55 -2.07
C LYS A 51 22.31 11.34 -2.82
N GLY A 52 21.51 10.29 -3.00
CA GLY A 52 21.97 9.03 -3.58
C GLY A 52 22.90 8.22 -2.65
N GLU A 53 22.82 8.44 -1.35
CA GLU A 53 23.63 7.77 -0.34
C GLU A 53 22.89 6.57 0.25
N ILE A 54 23.58 5.43 0.37
CA ILE A 54 23.03 4.20 0.96
C ILE A 54 24.13 3.44 1.69
N ASP A 55 23.85 2.96 2.89
CA ASP A 55 24.75 2.07 3.62
C ASP A 55 24.88 0.74 2.86
N GLY A 56 26.04 0.50 2.29
CA GLY A 56 26.31 -0.68 1.46
C GLY A 56 26.18 -2.01 2.20
N ALA A 57 26.25 -2.02 3.53
CA ALA A 57 26.08 -3.25 4.31
C ALA A 57 24.61 -3.69 4.41
N CYS A 58 23.65 -2.88 3.95
CA CYS A 58 22.23 -3.20 4.06
C CYS A 58 21.79 -4.45 3.27
N VAL A 59 22.56 -4.86 2.26
CA VAL A 59 22.24 -6.03 1.40
C VAL A 59 23.02 -7.28 1.80
N ASP A 60 23.92 -7.20 2.80
CA ASP A 60 24.75 -8.31 3.23
C ASP A 60 23.87 -9.41 3.86
N GLY A 61 23.92 -10.59 3.28
CA GLY A 61 23.14 -11.74 3.75
C GLY A 61 21.62 -11.65 3.49
N VAL A 62 21.14 -10.66 2.75
CA VAL A 62 19.72 -10.48 2.43
C VAL A 62 19.28 -11.43 1.30
N ASP A 63 18.16 -12.12 1.51
CA ASP A 63 17.52 -12.99 0.51
C ASP A 63 16.37 -12.31 -0.24
N THR A 64 15.63 -11.46 0.46
CA THR A 64 14.44 -10.78 -0.08
C THR A 64 14.39 -9.33 0.36
N ILE A 65 14.06 -8.44 -0.56
CA ILE A 65 13.80 -7.03 -0.27
C ILE A 65 12.30 -6.80 -0.33
N ILE A 66 11.73 -6.20 0.72
CA ILE A 66 10.36 -5.71 0.71
C ILE A 66 10.38 -4.18 0.64
N HIS A 67 9.90 -3.65 -0.47
CA HIS A 67 9.95 -2.22 -0.78
C HIS A 67 8.60 -1.54 -0.52
N LEU A 68 8.49 -0.88 0.65
CA LEU A 68 7.30 -0.11 1.06
C LEU A 68 7.59 1.39 1.18
N ALA A 69 8.81 1.83 0.82
CA ALA A 69 9.18 3.23 0.94
C ALA A 69 8.41 4.11 -0.05
N GLY A 70 7.87 5.21 0.45
CA GLY A 70 7.18 6.21 -0.34
C GLY A 70 6.67 7.33 0.55
N ALA A 71 6.72 8.58 0.07
CA ALA A 71 6.07 9.69 0.73
C ALA A 71 4.55 9.51 0.68
N GLY A 72 3.85 9.83 1.78
CA GLY A 72 2.38 9.70 1.85
C GLY A 72 1.70 10.60 0.82
N VAL A 73 0.77 10.08 0.06
CA VAL A 73 0.03 10.87 -0.96
C VAL A 73 -0.93 11.87 -0.32
N ALA A 74 -1.37 11.60 0.92
CA ALA A 74 -2.31 12.43 1.67
C ALA A 74 -1.63 13.44 2.63
N ASP A 75 -0.30 13.54 2.64
CA ASP A 75 0.44 14.40 3.58
C ASP A 75 0.57 15.85 3.10
N GLY A 76 -0.44 16.40 2.47
CA GLY A 76 -0.51 17.80 2.01
C GLY A 76 -0.88 17.96 0.55
N HIS A 77 -1.21 19.19 0.15
CA HIS A 77 -1.67 19.49 -1.20
C HIS A 77 -0.66 19.12 -2.29
N TRP A 78 -1.12 18.67 -3.45
CA TRP A 78 -0.30 18.23 -4.57
C TRP A 78 0.27 19.40 -5.39
N THR A 79 1.18 20.15 -4.79
CA THR A 79 1.99 21.13 -5.53
C THR A 79 2.95 20.40 -6.48
N LYS A 80 3.51 21.11 -7.48
CA LYS A 80 4.53 20.53 -8.39
C LYS A 80 5.69 19.88 -7.62
N LYS A 81 6.16 20.54 -6.54
CA LYS A 81 7.23 20.01 -5.67
C LYS A 81 6.79 18.73 -4.96
N ARG A 82 5.55 18.70 -4.42
CA ARG A 82 5.01 17.54 -3.71
C ARG A 82 4.78 16.36 -4.66
N LYS A 83 4.22 16.59 -5.83
CA LYS A 83 4.05 15.56 -6.87
C LYS A 83 5.41 14.92 -7.23
N LYS A 84 6.43 15.74 -7.44
CA LYS A 84 7.79 15.24 -7.70
C LYS A 84 8.34 14.42 -6.53
N GLU A 85 8.18 14.86 -5.28
CA GLU A 85 8.60 14.11 -4.09
C GLU A 85 7.88 12.76 -3.98
N ILE A 86 6.57 12.69 -4.26
CA ILE A 86 5.79 11.46 -4.25
C ILE A 86 6.34 10.44 -5.26
N ILE A 87 6.66 10.87 -6.49
CA ILE A 87 7.27 10.02 -7.52
C ILE A 87 8.69 9.62 -7.12
N ASP A 88 9.54 10.59 -6.82
CA ASP A 88 10.97 10.38 -6.54
C ASP A 88 11.19 9.45 -5.35
N SER A 89 10.38 9.58 -4.29
CA SER A 89 10.48 8.75 -3.09
C SER A 89 10.24 7.26 -3.35
N ARG A 90 9.57 6.91 -4.43
CA ARG A 90 9.27 5.54 -4.87
C ARG A 90 10.28 5.04 -5.89
N THR A 91 10.48 5.81 -6.95
CA THR A 91 11.33 5.41 -8.08
C THR A 91 12.81 5.45 -7.73
N LYS A 92 13.29 6.56 -7.14
CA LYS A 92 14.71 6.70 -6.78
C LYS A 92 15.11 5.78 -5.63
N SER A 93 14.19 5.47 -4.71
CA SER A 93 14.49 4.58 -3.59
C SER A 93 14.80 3.15 -4.04
N ILE A 94 14.02 2.60 -4.96
CA ILE A 94 14.29 1.25 -5.47
C ILE A 94 15.51 1.22 -6.40
N ARG A 95 15.66 2.24 -7.26
CA ARG A 95 16.85 2.35 -8.13
C ARG A 95 18.15 2.44 -7.33
N LEU A 96 18.16 3.20 -6.23
CA LEU A 96 19.34 3.28 -5.35
C LEU A 96 19.74 1.92 -4.79
N ILE A 97 18.75 1.06 -4.46
CA ILE A 97 19.01 -0.32 -4.05
C ILE A 97 19.58 -1.13 -5.22
N TYR A 98 18.98 -1.03 -6.41
CA TYR A 98 19.45 -1.76 -7.59
C TYR A 98 20.87 -1.33 -8.01
N ASP A 99 21.19 -0.04 -7.92
CA ASP A 99 22.54 0.46 -8.18
C ASP A 99 23.57 -0.11 -7.19
N LEU A 100 23.17 -0.32 -5.94
CA LEU A 100 24.00 -1.01 -4.95
C LEU A 100 24.18 -2.49 -5.32
N LEU A 101 23.08 -3.20 -5.69
CA LEU A 101 23.14 -4.61 -6.09
C LEU A 101 24.01 -4.83 -7.32
N ARG A 102 24.01 -3.91 -8.31
CA ARG A 102 24.89 -3.99 -9.49
C ARG A 102 26.39 -3.88 -9.13
N LYS A 103 26.71 -3.19 -8.04
CA LYS A 103 28.10 -2.88 -7.63
C LYS A 103 28.67 -3.86 -6.60
N LYS A 104 27.81 -4.64 -5.94
CA LYS A 104 28.19 -5.45 -4.79
C LYS A 104 27.73 -6.91 -4.96
N ASN A 105 28.57 -7.87 -4.57
CA ASN A 105 28.15 -9.25 -4.47
C ASN A 105 27.02 -9.36 -3.45
N HIS A 106 25.93 -9.99 -3.85
CA HIS A 106 24.74 -10.18 -3.02
C HIS A 106 24.08 -11.54 -3.28
N ARG A 107 23.20 -11.94 -2.38
CA ARG A 107 22.38 -13.15 -2.55
C ARG A 107 20.88 -12.86 -2.64
N VAL A 108 20.50 -11.60 -2.85
CA VAL A 108 19.12 -11.19 -3.05
C VAL A 108 18.54 -11.92 -4.26
N LYS A 109 17.38 -12.56 -4.07
CA LYS A 109 16.68 -13.36 -5.09
C LYS A 109 15.34 -12.75 -5.48
N SER A 110 14.77 -11.90 -4.64
CA SER A 110 13.44 -11.36 -4.88
C SER A 110 13.25 -9.97 -4.31
N VAL A 111 12.40 -9.20 -5.02
CA VAL A 111 11.86 -7.93 -4.57
C VAL A 111 10.33 -8.03 -4.53
N ILE A 112 9.74 -7.69 -3.39
CA ILE A 112 8.30 -7.61 -3.20
C ILE A 112 7.99 -6.14 -2.94
N SER A 113 7.33 -5.48 -3.89
CA SER A 113 7.08 -4.04 -3.82
C SER A 113 5.60 -3.73 -3.62
N ALA A 114 5.34 -2.66 -2.89
CA ALA A 114 4.05 -2.03 -2.92
C ALA A 114 3.83 -1.32 -4.27
N SER A 115 2.58 -1.24 -4.67
CA SER A 115 1.95 -0.35 -5.63
C SER A 115 0.57 0.01 -5.08
N ALA A 116 -0.31 0.60 -5.86
CA ALA A 116 -1.66 0.96 -5.39
C ALA A 116 -2.70 0.81 -6.50
N THR A 117 -3.98 0.61 -6.12
CA THR A 117 -5.12 0.59 -7.05
C THR A 117 -5.34 1.92 -7.75
N GLY A 118 -4.73 3.01 -7.26
CA GLY A 118 -4.64 4.27 -8.00
C GLY A 118 -3.98 4.16 -9.38
N TYR A 119 -3.36 3.02 -9.69
CA TYR A 119 -2.91 2.68 -11.05
C TYR A 119 -4.04 2.79 -12.09
N TYR A 120 -5.27 2.44 -11.70
CA TYR A 120 -6.40 2.35 -12.61
C TYR A 120 -7.12 3.68 -12.84
N GLY A 121 -6.97 4.66 -11.93
CA GLY A 121 -7.75 5.91 -11.95
C GLY A 121 -9.25 5.68 -11.78
N ASP A 122 -10.06 6.67 -12.19
CA ASP A 122 -11.53 6.55 -12.16
C ASP A 122 -12.03 5.66 -13.29
N SER A 123 -12.54 4.49 -12.94
CA SER A 123 -12.99 3.45 -13.89
C SER A 123 -14.50 3.14 -13.76
N GLY A 124 -15.25 3.98 -13.05
CA GLY A 124 -16.70 3.81 -12.88
C GLY A 124 -17.07 2.47 -12.26
N ASP A 125 -17.91 1.69 -12.95
CA ASP A 125 -18.40 0.37 -12.49
C ASP A 125 -17.61 -0.82 -13.07
N ALA A 126 -16.59 -0.55 -13.91
CA ALA A 126 -15.82 -1.62 -14.54
C ALA A 126 -15.06 -2.46 -13.51
N LEU A 127 -15.10 -3.78 -13.67
CA LEU A 127 -14.26 -4.69 -12.87
C LEU A 127 -12.84 -4.65 -13.40
N LEU A 128 -11.89 -4.31 -12.54
CA LEU A 128 -10.49 -4.09 -12.90
C LEU A 128 -9.66 -5.31 -12.50
N THR A 129 -9.01 -5.89 -13.49
CA THR A 129 -8.00 -6.93 -13.31
C THR A 129 -6.60 -6.33 -13.43
N GLU A 130 -5.57 -7.13 -13.17
CA GLU A 130 -4.18 -6.68 -13.32
C GLU A 130 -3.80 -6.33 -14.77
N ASP A 131 -4.55 -6.86 -15.75
CA ASP A 131 -4.37 -6.60 -17.19
C ASP A 131 -5.14 -5.35 -17.66
N SER A 132 -5.96 -4.75 -16.80
CA SER A 132 -6.66 -3.51 -17.11
C SER A 132 -5.67 -2.36 -17.30
N PRO A 133 -5.92 -1.44 -18.27
CA PRO A 133 -5.02 -0.33 -18.54
C PRO A 133 -4.90 0.62 -17.36
N ALA A 134 -3.79 1.36 -17.34
CA ALA A 134 -3.59 2.46 -16.38
C ALA A 134 -4.55 3.61 -16.67
N GLY A 135 -4.94 4.32 -15.61
CA GLY A 135 -5.63 5.60 -15.71
C GLY A 135 -4.72 6.71 -16.24
N ASN A 136 -5.26 7.91 -16.35
CA ASN A 136 -4.57 9.08 -16.92
C ASN A 136 -4.40 10.23 -15.92
N ASP A 137 -4.69 10.01 -14.64
CA ASP A 137 -4.53 10.97 -13.55
C ASP A 137 -3.15 10.89 -12.88
N PHE A 138 -2.92 11.76 -11.90
CA PHE A 138 -1.64 11.84 -11.20
C PHE A 138 -1.33 10.55 -10.40
N LEU A 139 -2.32 9.90 -9.80
CA LEU A 139 -2.08 8.67 -9.03
C LEU A 139 -1.71 7.51 -9.95
N ALA A 140 -2.34 7.43 -11.11
CA ALA A 140 -1.98 6.46 -12.14
C ALA A 140 -0.55 6.70 -12.65
N GLU A 141 -0.18 7.95 -12.94
CA GLU A 141 1.20 8.32 -13.31
C GLU A 141 2.23 7.86 -12.27
N VAL A 142 1.93 8.11 -10.97
CA VAL A 142 2.79 7.67 -9.87
C VAL A 142 2.97 6.16 -9.88
N CYS A 143 1.87 5.39 -9.98
CA CYS A 143 1.90 3.94 -9.96
C CYS A 143 2.64 3.35 -11.17
N VAL A 144 2.39 3.86 -12.37
CA VAL A 144 3.08 3.44 -13.61
C VAL A 144 4.58 3.64 -13.49
N LYS A 145 5.03 4.83 -13.06
CA LYS A 145 6.46 5.10 -12.88
C LYS A 145 7.08 4.26 -11.77
N TRP A 146 6.32 4.01 -10.71
CA TRP A 146 6.78 3.16 -9.60
C TRP A 146 6.95 1.71 -10.04
N GLU A 147 5.93 1.13 -10.68
CA GLU A 147 5.97 -0.25 -11.16
C GLU A 147 7.09 -0.44 -12.19
N ALA A 148 7.28 0.50 -13.12
CA ALA A 148 8.38 0.48 -14.09
C ALA A 148 9.76 0.50 -13.40
N ALA A 149 9.94 1.35 -12.37
CA ALA A 149 11.20 1.36 -11.63
C ALA A 149 11.45 0.07 -10.83
N VAL A 150 10.39 -0.61 -10.38
CA VAL A 150 10.51 -1.91 -9.69
C VAL A 150 10.88 -3.01 -10.69
N GLU A 151 10.34 -2.97 -11.91
CA GLU A 151 10.62 -3.93 -12.99
C GLU A 151 12.08 -3.90 -13.48
N GLU A 152 12.82 -2.79 -13.28
CA GLU A 152 14.26 -2.74 -13.56
C GLU A 152 15.06 -3.84 -12.80
N GLY A 153 14.47 -4.45 -11.77
CA GLY A 153 15.06 -5.60 -11.09
C GLY A 153 15.13 -6.88 -11.91
N ASP A 154 14.37 -6.99 -13.01
CA ASP A 154 14.43 -8.13 -13.94
C ASP A 154 15.81 -8.21 -14.62
N GLU A 155 16.46 -7.07 -14.87
CA GLU A 155 17.84 -6.99 -15.40
C GLU A 155 18.86 -7.65 -14.44
N LEU A 156 18.52 -7.75 -13.16
CA LEU A 156 19.32 -8.40 -12.11
C LEU A 156 18.87 -9.85 -11.84
N SER A 157 18.03 -10.41 -12.71
CA SER A 157 17.44 -11.75 -12.55
C SER A 157 16.71 -11.95 -11.22
N LEU A 158 16.11 -10.90 -10.66
CA LEU A 158 15.34 -10.94 -9.43
C LEU A 158 13.89 -11.34 -9.73
N ARG A 159 13.32 -12.17 -8.87
CA ARG A 159 11.87 -12.41 -8.87
C ARG A 159 11.15 -11.16 -8.36
N ILE A 160 10.28 -10.60 -9.18
CA ILE A 160 9.54 -9.38 -8.86
C ILE A 160 8.09 -9.72 -8.52
N VAL A 161 7.59 -9.21 -7.39
CA VAL A 161 6.16 -9.22 -7.01
C VAL A 161 5.73 -7.79 -6.72
N LYS A 162 4.65 -7.33 -7.33
CA LYS A 162 4.07 -6.00 -7.12
C LYS A 162 2.64 -6.13 -6.62
N PHE A 163 2.30 -5.39 -5.57
CA PHE A 163 0.96 -5.39 -5.01
C PHE A 163 0.27 -4.04 -5.23
N ARG A 164 -0.74 -3.98 -6.12
CA ARG A 164 -1.65 -2.84 -6.26
C ARG A 164 -2.61 -2.84 -5.08
N THR A 165 -2.19 -2.18 -4.02
CA THR A 165 -2.89 -2.18 -2.74
C THR A 165 -4.09 -1.24 -2.77
N GLY A 166 -5.24 -1.74 -2.35
CA GLY A 166 -6.45 -0.94 -2.12
C GLY A 166 -6.39 -0.13 -0.82
N VAL A 167 -7.53 0.38 -0.40
CA VAL A 167 -7.68 1.13 0.86
C VAL A 167 -7.49 0.18 2.04
N VAL A 168 -6.37 0.31 2.74
CA VAL A 168 -6.08 -0.51 3.92
C VAL A 168 -6.92 -0.06 5.10
N LEU A 169 -7.72 -0.97 5.65
CA LEU A 169 -8.52 -0.73 6.85
C LEU A 169 -7.71 -1.09 8.10
N ASP A 170 -7.40 -0.07 8.90
CA ASP A 170 -6.71 -0.18 10.20
C ASP A 170 -7.20 0.92 11.14
N LYS A 171 -7.35 0.61 12.43
CA LYS A 171 -7.82 1.57 13.46
C LYS A 171 -6.85 2.71 13.71
N LYS A 172 -5.54 2.48 13.50
CA LYS A 172 -4.44 3.38 13.90
C LYS A 172 -3.81 4.14 12.76
N GLY A 173 -4.23 3.87 11.51
CA GLY A 173 -3.62 4.52 10.35
C GLY A 173 -4.36 4.30 9.04
N GLY A 174 -3.83 4.85 7.95
CA GLY A 174 -4.48 4.80 6.65
C GLY A 174 -5.73 5.68 6.55
N ALA A 175 -6.65 5.33 5.66
CA ALA A 175 -7.84 6.12 5.39
C ALA A 175 -8.97 5.93 6.42
N LEU A 176 -9.03 4.77 7.10
CA LEU A 176 -10.15 4.45 7.97
C LEU A 176 -10.34 5.43 9.16
N PRO A 177 -9.30 5.88 9.88
CA PRO A 177 -9.47 6.90 10.91
C PRO A 177 -10.07 8.21 10.40
N GLN A 178 -9.70 8.63 9.20
CA GLN A 178 -10.21 9.85 8.56
C GLN A 178 -11.70 9.72 8.19
N LEU A 179 -12.11 8.57 7.68
CA LEU A 179 -13.50 8.25 7.37
C LEU A 179 -14.34 8.10 8.66
N ALA A 180 -13.78 7.51 9.70
CA ALA A 180 -14.47 7.27 10.96
C ALA A 180 -14.61 8.53 11.83
N LEU A 181 -13.74 9.52 11.70
CA LEU A 181 -13.78 10.72 12.56
C LEU A 181 -15.10 11.51 12.43
N PRO A 182 -15.58 11.87 11.22
CA PRO A 182 -16.88 12.54 11.08
C PRO A 182 -18.04 11.67 11.59
N VAL A 183 -17.96 10.35 11.40
CA VAL A 183 -18.97 9.40 11.86
C VAL A 183 -19.03 9.39 13.40
N LYS A 184 -17.88 9.35 14.08
CA LYS A 184 -17.80 9.45 15.56
C LYS A 184 -18.41 10.72 16.10
N LEU A 185 -18.27 11.83 15.37
CA LEU A 185 -18.84 13.13 15.70
C LEU A 185 -20.32 13.27 15.30
N ALA A 186 -20.96 12.19 14.81
CA ALA A 186 -22.34 12.15 14.34
C ALA A 186 -22.64 13.11 13.16
N ILE A 187 -21.62 13.54 12.42
CA ILE A 187 -21.72 14.33 11.18
C ILE A 187 -21.21 13.56 9.96
N GLY A 188 -21.03 12.22 10.12
CA GLY A 188 -20.58 11.34 9.04
C GLY A 188 -21.57 11.32 7.87
N SER A 189 -21.02 11.30 6.65
CA SER A 189 -21.81 11.29 5.43
C SER A 189 -21.00 10.63 4.30
N PRO A 190 -21.66 9.99 3.32
CA PRO A 190 -21.01 9.55 2.10
C PRO A 190 -20.41 10.74 1.33
N LEU A 191 -19.22 10.53 0.76
CA LEU A 191 -18.50 11.55 0.00
C LEU A 191 -18.94 11.52 -1.47
N GLY A 192 -19.06 12.70 -2.10
CA GLY A 192 -19.46 12.84 -3.49
C GLY A 192 -20.82 12.19 -3.78
N SER A 193 -20.88 11.35 -4.81
CA SER A 193 -22.08 10.56 -5.13
C SER A 193 -22.37 9.47 -4.12
N GLY A 194 -21.36 8.97 -3.43
CA GLY A 194 -21.37 7.79 -2.59
C GLY A 194 -21.45 6.47 -3.38
N LYS A 195 -21.53 6.56 -4.73
CA LYS A 195 -21.64 5.37 -5.61
C LYS A 195 -20.26 4.84 -6.06
N GLN A 196 -19.20 5.65 -5.92
CA GLN A 196 -17.86 5.25 -6.31
C GLN A 196 -17.41 4.02 -5.51
N TRP A 197 -16.84 3.05 -6.23
CA TRP A 197 -16.31 1.82 -5.65
C TRP A 197 -15.01 2.09 -4.91
N VAL A 198 -14.86 1.45 -3.77
CA VAL A 198 -13.66 1.45 -2.93
C VAL A 198 -13.17 0.03 -2.83
N SER A 199 -12.07 -0.27 -3.48
CA SER A 199 -11.33 -1.52 -3.28
C SER A 199 -10.60 -1.42 -1.95
N TRP A 200 -11.08 -2.15 -0.95
CA TRP A 200 -10.55 -2.14 0.41
C TRP A 200 -9.86 -3.46 0.75
N ILE A 201 -9.04 -3.46 1.78
CA ILE A 201 -8.45 -4.66 2.35
C ILE A 201 -8.19 -4.47 3.85
N HIS A 202 -8.35 -5.53 4.64
CA HIS A 202 -8.01 -5.53 6.06
C HIS A 202 -6.49 -5.54 6.26
N TRP A 203 -5.96 -4.78 7.23
CA TRP A 203 -4.52 -4.68 7.49
C TRP A 203 -3.85 -6.04 7.70
N HIS A 204 -4.55 -6.97 8.36
CA HIS A 204 -4.05 -8.32 8.60
C HIS A 204 -3.81 -9.09 7.30
N ASP A 205 -4.76 -9.03 6.36
CA ASP A 205 -4.63 -9.68 5.06
C ASP A 205 -3.52 -9.05 4.20
N VAL A 206 -3.29 -7.73 4.33
CA VAL A 206 -2.13 -7.08 3.71
C VAL A 206 -0.83 -7.71 4.19
N VAL A 207 -0.66 -7.81 5.50
CA VAL A 207 0.57 -8.37 6.11
C VAL A 207 0.74 -9.84 5.73
N LYS A 208 -0.36 -10.61 5.74
CA LYS A 208 -0.41 -12.01 5.35
C LYS A 208 -0.06 -12.21 3.86
N LEU A 209 -0.49 -11.30 2.97
CA LEU A 209 -0.14 -11.31 1.54
C LEU A 209 1.36 -11.06 1.30
N TYR A 210 1.96 -10.09 2.00
CA TYR A 210 3.42 -9.91 1.92
C TYR A 210 4.16 -11.15 2.41
N PHE A 211 3.71 -11.75 3.53
CA PHE A 211 4.30 -12.98 4.04
C PHE A 211 4.12 -14.15 3.06
N TYR A 212 2.94 -14.25 2.44
CA TYR A 212 2.66 -15.23 1.40
C TYR A 212 3.62 -15.09 0.20
N ALA A 213 3.90 -13.86 -0.25
CA ALA A 213 4.86 -13.60 -1.32
C ALA A 213 6.32 -13.93 -0.92
N VAL A 214 6.66 -13.82 0.36
CA VAL A 214 7.98 -14.24 0.89
C VAL A 214 8.11 -15.76 0.86
N THR A 215 7.07 -16.49 1.22
CA THR A 215 7.08 -17.95 1.36
C THR A 215 6.81 -18.69 0.05
N ASN A 216 5.94 -18.13 -0.80
CA ASN A 216 5.62 -18.70 -2.11
C ASN A 216 6.56 -18.17 -3.19
N THR A 217 7.63 -18.90 -3.45
CA THR A 217 8.65 -18.52 -4.44
C THR A 217 8.17 -18.60 -5.90
N LYS A 218 7.02 -19.19 -6.16
CA LYS A 218 6.41 -19.27 -7.50
C LYS A 218 5.59 -18.00 -7.82
N LEU A 219 5.24 -17.20 -6.81
CA LEU A 219 4.48 -15.97 -7.02
C LEU A 219 5.37 -14.91 -7.68
N SER A 220 4.98 -14.43 -8.86
CA SER A 220 5.70 -13.39 -9.63
C SER A 220 4.72 -12.53 -10.42
N GLY A 221 5.11 -11.28 -10.69
CA GLY A 221 4.30 -10.32 -11.42
C GLY A 221 3.45 -9.41 -10.52
N THR A 222 2.40 -8.84 -11.11
CA THR A 222 1.50 -7.87 -10.44
C THR A 222 0.24 -8.55 -9.93
N PHE A 223 -0.20 -8.16 -8.74
CA PHE A 223 -1.44 -8.66 -8.12
C PHE A 223 -2.21 -7.52 -7.47
N ASN A 224 -3.53 -7.52 -7.60
CA ASN A 224 -4.41 -6.67 -6.82
C ASN A 224 -4.45 -7.15 -5.37
N MET A 225 -4.08 -6.29 -4.45
CA MET A 225 -4.12 -6.54 -3.00
C MET A 225 -5.37 -5.88 -2.43
N VAL A 226 -6.51 -6.51 -2.67
CA VAL A 226 -7.84 -6.03 -2.29
C VAL A 226 -8.68 -7.20 -1.77
N ALA A 227 -9.64 -6.94 -0.88
CA ALA A 227 -10.60 -7.96 -0.46
C ALA A 227 -11.53 -8.35 -1.62
N PRO A 228 -12.06 -9.61 -1.64
CA PRO A 228 -12.89 -10.12 -2.74
C PRO A 228 -14.14 -9.30 -3.01
N ASN A 229 -14.69 -8.65 -1.98
CA ASN A 229 -15.95 -7.94 -2.04
C ASN A 229 -15.74 -6.42 -1.90
N PRO A 230 -15.48 -5.68 -2.99
CA PRO A 230 -15.36 -4.23 -2.95
C PRO A 230 -16.69 -3.60 -2.49
N ALA A 231 -16.62 -2.43 -1.86
CA ALA A 231 -17.77 -1.71 -1.39
C ALA A 231 -17.86 -0.33 -2.03
N THR A 232 -19.07 0.21 -2.20
CA THR A 232 -19.20 1.63 -2.56
C THR A 232 -18.86 2.50 -1.35
N ASN A 233 -18.50 3.76 -1.58
CA ASN A 233 -18.24 4.73 -0.51
C ASN A 233 -19.43 4.81 0.47
N LYS A 234 -20.67 4.80 -0.04
CA LYS A 234 -21.86 4.77 0.79
C LYS A 234 -21.91 3.53 1.67
N GLN A 235 -21.66 2.34 1.11
CA GLN A 235 -21.68 1.08 1.87
C GLN A 235 -20.59 1.07 2.94
N LEU A 236 -19.37 1.52 2.61
CA LEU A 236 -18.27 1.63 3.55
C LEU A 236 -18.61 2.58 4.69
N THR A 237 -19.15 3.78 4.39
CA THR A 237 -19.55 4.77 5.40
C THR A 237 -20.65 4.23 6.30
N GLN A 238 -21.66 3.55 5.73
CA GLN A 238 -22.76 2.92 6.48
C GLN A 238 -22.25 1.79 7.38
N ALA A 239 -21.34 0.95 6.91
CA ALA A 239 -20.76 -0.13 7.68
C ALA A 239 -19.91 0.42 8.87
N VAL A 240 -19.12 1.49 8.65
CA VAL A 240 -18.39 2.18 9.72
C VAL A 240 -19.35 2.75 10.76
N ALA A 241 -20.44 3.42 10.31
CA ALA A 241 -21.42 4.02 11.21
C ALA A 241 -22.15 2.96 12.04
N LYS A 242 -22.54 1.86 11.42
CA LYS A 242 -23.16 0.71 12.11
C LYS A 242 -22.23 0.15 13.19
N GLN A 243 -20.96 -0.06 12.87
CA GLN A 243 -19.98 -0.62 13.81
C GLN A 243 -19.65 0.34 14.97
N LEU A 244 -19.73 1.65 14.72
CA LEU A 244 -19.51 2.68 15.76
C LEU A 244 -20.81 3.04 16.51
N HIS A 245 -21.95 2.42 16.20
CA HIS A 245 -23.27 2.73 16.76
C HIS A 245 -23.63 4.22 16.63
N ARG A 246 -23.38 4.80 15.42
CA ARG A 246 -23.66 6.19 15.13
C ARG A 246 -24.64 6.35 13.97
N PRO A 247 -25.61 7.29 14.07
CA PRO A 247 -26.52 7.55 12.97
C PRO A 247 -25.80 8.27 11.81
N LEU A 248 -26.33 8.10 10.60
CA LEU A 248 -25.95 8.86 9.39
C LEU A 248 -27.17 9.67 8.93
N TRP A 249 -27.25 10.90 9.39
CA TRP A 249 -28.33 11.83 9.05
C TRP A 249 -27.86 13.01 8.21
N ALA A 250 -26.55 13.27 8.22
CA ALA A 250 -25.99 14.41 7.47
C ALA A 250 -26.12 14.18 5.96
N PRO A 251 -26.40 15.27 5.21
CA PRO A 251 -26.47 15.21 3.74
C PRO A 251 -25.10 14.84 3.17
N LYS A 252 -25.09 14.25 1.96
CA LYS A 252 -23.85 13.91 1.27
C LYS A 252 -22.95 15.12 1.10
N VAL A 253 -21.63 14.95 1.27
CA VAL A 253 -20.66 16.01 0.98
C VAL A 253 -20.50 16.15 -0.53
N PRO A 254 -20.90 17.28 -1.13
CA PRO A 254 -20.81 17.46 -2.58
C PRO A 254 -19.36 17.37 -3.09
N LYS A 255 -19.17 16.86 -4.31
CA LYS A 255 -17.86 16.78 -4.97
C LYS A 255 -17.15 18.15 -4.98
N LEU A 256 -17.88 19.21 -5.31
CA LEU A 256 -17.35 20.59 -5.36
C LEU A 256 -16.74 21.03 -4.01
N VAL A 257 -17.35 20.65 -2.88
CA VAL A 257 -16.82 20.94 -1.54
C VAL A 257 -15.53 20.19 -1.28
N MET A 258 -15.45 18.93 -1.71
CA MET A 258 -14.24 18.14 -1.60
C MET A 258 -13.11 18.71 -2.47
N GLU A 259 -13.41 19.12 -3.69
CA GLU A 259 -12.44 19.76 -4.60
C GLU A 259 -11.95 21.10 -4.06
N LEU A 260 -12.83 21.89 -3.45
CA LEU A 260 -12.46 23.18 -2.83
C LEU A 260 -11.53 22.99 -1.61
N LEU A 261 -11.79 21.98 -0.78
CA LEU A 261 -11.04 21.74 0.45
C LEU A 261 -9.70 21.01 0.20
N PHE A 262 -9.68 20.06 -0.73
CA PHE A 262 -8.56 19.15 -0.95
C PHE A 262 -7.88 19.31 -2.31
N GLY A 263 -8.47 20.14 -3.21
CA GLY A 263 -7.95 20.27 -4.57
C GLY A 263 -7.90 18.94 -5.30
N GLU A 264 -6.83 18.71 -6.05
CA GLU A 264 -6.60 17.45 -6.77
C GLU A 264 -6.52 16.21 -5.86
N MET A 265 -6.18 16.36 -4.57
CA MET A 265 -6.18 15.25 -3.61
C MET A 265 -7.56 14.63 -3.39
N SER A 266 -8.64 15.35 -3.74
CA SER A 266 -10.00 14.82 -3.69
C SER A 266 -10.18 13.59 -4.59
N LEU A 267 -9.38 13.46 -5.66
CA LEU A 267 -9.38 12.30 -6.55
C LEU A 267 -9.15 11.00 -5.76
N ALA A 268 -8.25 10.99 -4.79
CA ALA A 268 -7.96 9.80 -3.98
C ALA A 268 -9.19 9.21 -3.23
N VAL A 269 -10.26 9.98 -3.08
CA VAL A 269 -11.50 9.54 -2.39
C VAL A 269 -12.74 9.60 -3.27
N LEU A 270 -12.68 10.28 -4.42
CA LEU A 270 -13.81 10.45 -5.34
C LEU A 270 -13.75 9.50 -6.54
N GLU A 271 -12.57 8.99 -6.87
CA GLU A 271 -12.39 8.01 -7.93
C GLU A 271 -13.02 6.65 -7.57
N SER A 272 -13.48 5.98 -8.61
CA SER A 272 -14.14 4.68 -8.53
C SER A 272 -13.18 3.60 -9.00
N THR A 273 -12.78 2.70 -8.11
CA THR A 273 -11.93 1.55 -8.44
C THR A 273 -12.55 0.27 -7.89
N LYS A 274 -12.99 -0.61 -8.80
CA LYS A 274 -13.57 -1.93 -8.48
C LYS A 274 -12.59 -3.02 -8.90
N ALA A 275 -11.51 -3.18 -8.13
CA ALA A 275 -10.47 -4.15 -8.46
C ALA A 275 -10.85 -5.57 -8.01
N SER A 276 -10.49 -6.56 -8.83
CA SER A 276 -10.66 -7.99 -8.56
C SER A 276 -9.46 -8.55 -7.82
N SER A 277 -9.70 -9.41 -6.82
CA SER A 277 -8.68 -10.22 -6.13
C SER A 277 -8.46 -11.58 -6.77
N GLN A 278 -9.22 -11.92 -7.84
CA GLN A 278 -9.29 -13.28 -8.38
C GLN A 278 -7.91 -13.88 -8.66
N LYS A 279 -6.99 -13.12 -9.27
CA LYS A 279 -5.64 -13.60 -9.61
C LYS A 279 -4.84 -14.09 -8.40
N ILE A 280 -4.93 -13.40 -7.26
CA ILE A 280 -4.21 -13.82 -6.05
C ILE A 280 -4.92 -14.97 -5.34
N GLU A 281 -6.24 -15.07 -5.45
CA GLU A 281 -7.01 -16.21 -4.96
C GLU A 281 -6.71 -17.48 -5.79
N ASP A 282 -6.64 -17.37 -7.11
CA ASP A 282 -6.22 -18.45 -8.01
C ASP A 282 -4.79 -18.90 -7.74
N ALA A 283 -3.92 -17.99 -7.28
CA ALA A 283 -2.58 -18.32 -6.82
C ALA A 283 -2.57 -19.01 -5.44
N GLY A 284 -3.73 -19.26 -4.83
CA GLY A 284 -3.91 -20.03 -3.60
C GLY A 284 -3.97 -19.22 -2.31
N PHE A 285 -4.02 -17.88 -2.38
CA PHE A 285 -4.19 -17.07 -1.19
C PHE A 285 -5.63 -17.12 -0.67
N LYS A 286 -5.80 -17.18 0.65
CA LYS A 286 -7.10 -17.16 1.32
C LYS A 286 -7.17 -15.97 2.27
N PHE A 287 -8.15 -15.10 2.05
CA PHE A 287 -8.43 -13.95 2.91
C PHE A 287 -9.04 -14.41 4.23
N ASP A 288 -8.61 -13.79 5.33
CA ASP A 288 -9.22 -14.00 6.66
C ASP A 288 -10.41 -13.06 6.85
N TYR A 289 -10.39 -11.90 6.17
CA TYR A 289 -11.43 -10.88 6.24
C TYR A 289 -11.99 -10.54 4.84
N PRO A 290 -12.69 -11.48 4.16
CA PRO A 290 -13.24 -11.23 2.83
C PRO A 290 -14.43 -10.27 2.84
N GLU A 291 -15.13 -10.14 3.99
CA GLU A 291 -16.34 -9.34 4.14
C GLU A 291 -16.11 -8.10 4.98
N LEU A 292 -16.59 -6.94 4.47
CA LEU A 292 -16.41 -5.63 5.11
C LEU A 292 -16.94 -5.60 6.56
N ALA A 293 -18.09 -6.23 6.82
CA ALA A 293 -18.67 -6.26 8.15
C ALA A 293 -17.79 -7.00 9.16
N GLY A 294 -17.20 -8.14 8.77
CA GLY A 294 -16.27 -8.92 9.58
C GLY A 294 -14.97 -8.16 9.85
N ALA A 295 -14.43 -7.50 8.81
CA ALA A 295 -13.23 -6.67 8.90
C ALA A 295 -13.40 -5.50 9.90
N LEU A 296 -14.51 -4.76 9.79
CA LEU A 296 -14.80 -3.65 10.69
C LEU A 296 -15.13 -4.09 12.12
N LYS A 297 -15.76 -5.26 12.28
CA LYS A 297 -16.01 -5.85 13.61
C LYS A 297 -14.70 -6.16 14.33
N GLU A 298 -13.71 -6.75 13.64
CA GLU A 298 -12.38 -6.99 14.26
C GLU A 298 -11.69 -5.68 14.63
N ILE A 299 -11.74 -4.68 13.78
CA ILE A 299 -11.06 -3.40 13.97
C ILE A 299 -11.63 -2.60 15.17
N TYR A 300 -12.93 -2.63 15.39
CA TYR A 300 -13.62 -1.78 16.37
C TYR A 300 -14.23 -2.56 17.56
N GLY A 301 -14.40 -3.87 17.44
CA GLY A 301 -14.90 -4.75 18.51
C GLY A 301 -13.79 -5.19 19.44
#